data_f4e6508f9405a5a2be4f0c40a757cf33
#
_entry.id   f4e6508f9405a5a2be4f0c40a757cf33
#
_cell.length_a   1.000
_cell.length_b   1.000
_cell.length_c   1.000
_cell.angle_alpha   90.00
_cell.angle_beta   90.00
_cell.angle_gamma   90.00
#
_symmetry.space_group_name_H-M   'P 1'
#
loop_
_entity.id
_entity.type
_entity.pdbx_description
1 polymer ?
#
loop_
_entity_poly.entity_id
_entity_poly.type
_entity_poly.pdbx_seq_one_letter_code
_entity_poly.pdbx_strand_id
1 'polypeptide(L)'
;MLAAHNLRFAFDAREGLVVNVPRFEIERRRHTAIVGPSGCGKTTLLRLLTGILSPTAGTIELDGHRLDQLSDARRRALRIARVGFVFQRFALLDNCPALENILVPQRHGGGAMDSGARDRARELAKASGIEHTLARRPNRLSQGEQQRVAICRALIAEPTLIACDEPTGNLDPRRTDSILSLILEQAERAGATVLLVTHDHALLPRFEQVLDMGAPAPEGVAP
;
A
#
# COMPACT_ATOMS: atom_id res chain seq x y z
N MET A 1 -4.54 -14.93 0.11
CA MET A 1 -4.76 -13.51 0.34
C MET A 1 -4.47 -12.69 -0.90
N LEU A 2 -3.25 -12.62 -1.42
CA LEU A 2 -2.90 -12.01 -2.70
C LEU A 2 -2.11 -13.00 -3.54
N ALA A 3 -2.50 -13.22 -4.79
CA ALA A 3 -1.79 -14.09 -5.72
C ALA A 3 -1.73 -13.46 -7.12
N ALA A 4 -0.61 -13.62 -7.81
CA ALA A 4 -0.43 -13.21 -9.20
C ALA A 4 0.27 -14.32 -9.97
N HIS A 5 -0.24 -14.64 -11.15
CA HIS A 5 0.29 -15.71 -12.01
C HIS A 5 0.48 -15.20 -13.44
N ASN A 6 1.66 -15.46 -14.00
CA ASN A 6 2.06 -15.08 -15.36
C ASN A 6 1.81 -13.59 -15.66
N LEU A 7 2.04 -12.76 -14.64
CA LEU A 7 1.71 -11.34 -14.69
C LEU A 7 2.64 -10.61 -15.65
N ARG A 8 2.07 -9.96 -16.66
CA ARG A 8 2.80 -9.15 -17.62
C ARG A 8 2.14 -7.78 -17.75
N PHE A 9 2.97 -6.75 -17.89
CA PHE A 9 2.47 -5.38 -18.10
C PHE A 9 3.48 -4.55 -18.90
N ALA A 10 2.94 -3.78 -19.85
CA ALA A 10 3.63 -2.71 -20.56
C ALA A 10 2.71 -1.49 -20.64
N PHE A 11 3.26 -0.28 -20.56
CA PHE A 11 2.48 0.95 -20.77
C PHE A 11 2.16 1.14 -22.26
N ASP A 12 3.13 0.85 -23.12
CA ASP A 12 2.96 0.81 -24.57
C ASP A 12 3.60 -0.52 -25.06
N ALA A 13 2.92 -1.20 -25.98
CA ALA A 13 3.43 -2.44 -26.59
C ALA A 13 4.79 -2.24 -27.29
N ARG A 14 5.17 -1.01 -27.62
CA ARG A 14 6.45 -0.64 -28.27
C ARG A 14 7.59 -0.44 -27.27
N GLU A 15 7.30 -0.17 -26.00
CA GLU A 15 8.30 0.15 -24.97
C GLU A 15 8.84 -1.09 -24.23
N GLY A 16 8.32 -2.28 -24.55
CA GLY A 16 8.68 -3.53 -23.89
C GLY A 16 7.98 -3.75 -22.54
N LEU A 17 8.25 -4.90 -21.95
CA LEU A 17 7.64 -5.29 -20.67
C LEU A 17 8.26 -4.50 -19.51
N VAL A 18 7.41 -3.83 -18.73
CA VAL A 18 7.79 -3.15 -17.48
C VAL A 18 7.72 -4.11 -16.29
N VAL A 19 6.77 -5.06 -16.33
CA VAL A 19 6.59 -6.08 -15.30
C VAL A 19 6.45 -7.43 -15.97
N ASN A 20 7.24 -8.41 -15.50
CA ASN A 20 7.13 -9.82 -15.87
C ASN A 20 7.35 -10.66 -14.61
N VAL A 21 6.28 -11.12 -13.99
CA VAL A 21 6.31 -11.90 -12.75
C VAL A 21 5.57 -13.23 -12.98
N PRO A 22 6.29 -14.36 -13.09
CA PRO A 22 5.67 -15.65 -13.35
C PRO A 22 4.73 -16.08 -12.23
N ARG A 23 5.15 -15.90 -10.97
CA ARG A 23 4.35 -16.24 -9.79
C ARG A 23 4.75 -15.35 -8.62
N PHE A 24 3.75 -14.82 -7.92
CA PHE A 24 3.92 -14.07 -6.69
C PHE A 24 2.70 -14.30 -5.78
N GLU A 25 2.94 -14.69 -4.55
CA GLU A 25 1.88 -14.99 -3.59
C GLU A 25 2.22 -14.41 -2.23
N ILE A 26 1.22 -13.86 -1.56
CA ILE A 26 1.31 -13.38 -0.19
C ILE A 26 0.21 -14.05 0.63
N GLU A 27 0.60 -14.69 1.71
CA GLU A 27 -0.31 -15.24 2.71
C GLU A 27 -0.79 -14.13 3.68
N ARG A 28 -1.89 -14.39 4.37
CA ARG A 28 -2.37 -13.46 5.40
C ARG A 28 -1.35 -13.33 6.52
N ARG A 29 -1.11 -12.08 6.98
CA ARG A 29 -0.16 -11.72 8.04
C ARG A 29 1.30 -12.06 7.75
N ARG A 30 1.64 -12.43 6.53
CA ARG A 30 3.01 -12.60 6.09
C ARG A 30 3.46 -11.32 5.40
N HIS A 31 4.13 -10.46 6.16
CA HIS A 31 4.60 -9.18 5.63
C HIS A 31 5.65 -9.39 4.55
N THR A 32 5.50 -8.68 3.44
CA THR A 32 6.30 -8.91 2.23
C THR A 32 6.93 -7.61 1.76
N ALA A 33 8.21 -7.64 1.41
CA ALA A 33 8.92 -6.54 0.76
C ALA A 33 9.18 -6.84 -0.72
N ILE A 34 9.01 -5.83 -1.58
CA ILE A 34 9.46 -5.81 -2.96
C ILE A 34 10.67 -4.87 -3.04
N VAL A 35 11.80 -5.41 -3.47
CA VAL A 35 13.05 -4.66 -3.58
C VAL A 35 13.59 -4.72 -5.02
N GLY A 36 14.48 -3.83 -5.37
CA GLY A 36 15.17 -3.80 -6.66
C GLY A 36 15.61 -2.39 -7.04
N PRO A 37 16.40 -2.22 -8.12
CA PRO A 37 16.92 -0.94 -8.55
C PRO A 37 15.82 0.06 -8.93
N SER A 38 16.17 1.33 -8.98
CA SER A 38 15.25 2.37 -9.46
C SER A 38 14.82 2.09 -10.90
N GLY A 39 13.54 2.25 -11.20
CA GLY A 39 13.01 2.04 -12.55
C GLY A 39 12.69 0.58 -12.92
N CYS A 40 12.99 -0.43 -12.09
CA CYS A 40 12.71 -1.84 -12.41
C CYS A 40 11.21 -2.23 -12.35
N GLY A 41 10.30 -1.29 -12.11
CA GLY A 41 8.85 -1.56 -12.14
C GLY A 41 8.20 -1.88 -10.79
N LYS A 42 8.87 -1.70 -9.64
CA LYS A 42 8.31 -1.96 -8.29
C LYS A 42 6.97 -1.28 -8.03
N THR A 43 6.92 0.05 -8.21
CA THR A 43 5.67 0.82 -8.06
C THR A 43 4.60 0.36 -9.04
N THR A 44 5.00 0.00 -10.27
CA THR A 44 4.08 -0.55 -11.27
C THR A 44 3.51 -1.89 -10.82
N LEU A 45 4.35 -2.79 -10.32
CA LEU A 45 3.92 -4.06 -9.74
C LEU A 45 2.96 -3.82 -8.56
N LEU A 46 3.29 -2.94 -7.62
CA LEU A 46 2.40 -2.59 -6.51
C LEU A 46 1.03 -2.11 -7.00
N ARG A 47 1.00 -1.25 -8.04
CA ARG A 47 -0.25 -0.75 -8.63
C ARG A 47 -1.06 -1.82 -9.33
N LEU A 48 -0.42 -2.81 -9.95
CA LEU A 48 -1.09 -3.98 -10.53
C LEU A 48 -1.70 -4.85 -9.42
N LEU A 49 -0.89 -5.25 -8.43
CA LEU A 49 -1.31 -6.12 -7.32
C LEU A 49 -2.46 -5.52 -6.50
N THR A 50 -2.57 -4.21 -6.46
CA THR A 50 -3.64 -3.47 -5.76
C THR A 50 -4.80 -3.06 -6.66
N GLY A 51 -4.79 -3.42 -7.93
CA GLY A 51 -5.86 -3.11 -8.89
C GLY A 51 -5.98 -1.63 -9.27
N ILE A 52 -4.90 -0.84 -9.13
CA ILE A 52 -4.83 0.51 -9.72
C ILE A 52 -4.62 0.41 -11.22
N LEU A 53 -3.74 -0.51 -11.65
CA LEU A 53 -3.53 -0.85 -13.04
C LEU A 53 -4.13 -2.22 -13.35
N SER A 54 -4.48 -2.45 -14.61
CA SER A 54 -4.87 -3.75 -15.13
C SER A 54 -3.70 -4.40 -15.84
N PRO A 55 -3.43 -5.69 -15.65
CA PRO A 55 -2.35 -6.37 -16.36
C PRO A 55 -2.66 -6.48 -17.85
N THR A 56 -1.61 -6.52 -18.68
CA THR A 56 -1.72 -6.83 -20.11
C THR A 56 -1.97 -8.34 -20.33
N ALA A 57 -1.41 -9.18 -19.45
CA ALA A 57 -1.64 -10.60 -19.41
C ALA A 57 -1.42 -11.15 -17.99
N GLY A 58 -1.90 -12.37 -17.76
CA GLY A 58 -1.83 -13.01 -16.45
C GLY A 58 -3.03 -12.66 -15.57
N THR A 59 -2.97 -13.10 -14.31
CA THR A 59 -4.09 -13.01 -13.38
C THR A 59 -3.65 -12.46 -12.04
N ILE A 60 -4.54 -11.71 -11.40
CA ILE A 60 -4.32 -11.19 -10.04
C ILE A 60 -5.57 -11.50 -9.22
N GLU A 61 -5.37 -12.13 -8.07
CA GLU A 61 -6.41 -12.40 -7.09
C GLU A 61 -6.10 -11.70 -5.77
N LEU A 62 -7.08 -10.98 -5.22
CA LEU A 62 -7.01 -10.37 -3.90
C LEU A 62 -8.24 -10.81 -3.09
N ASP A 63 -8.01 -11.49 -1.97
CA ASP A 63 -9.05 -12.03 -1.07
C ASP A 63 -10.15 -12.82 -1.81
N GLY A 64 -9.77 -13.68 -2.77
CA GLY A 64 -10.69 -14.50 -3.55
C GLY A 64 -11.34 -13.79 -4.75
N HIS A 65 -10.97 -12.53 -5.00
CA HIS A 65 -11.51 -11.74 -6.12
C HIS A 65 -10.48 -11.60 -7.24
N ARG A 66 -10.84 -12.02 -8.46
CA ARG A 66 -10.05 -11.89 -9.69
C ARG A 66 -10.09 -10.44 -10.18
N LEU A 67 -9.04 -9.67 -9.87
CA LEU A 67 -8.96 -8.23 -10.22
C LEU A 67 -8.97 -7.99 -11.73
N ASP A 68 -8.38 -8.89 -12.50
CA ASP A 68 -8.32 -8.86 -13.96
C ASP A 68 -9.69 -9.04 -14.62
N GLN A 69 -10.67 -9.60 -13.92
CA GLN A 69 -12.04 -9.82 -14.42
C GLN A 69 -13.03 -8.75 -13.93
N LEU A 70 -12.63 -7.90 -13.00
CA LEU A 70 -13.53 -6.87 -12.47
C LEU A 70 -13.60 -5.64 -13.40
N SER A 71 -14.79 -5.07 -13.50
CA SER A 71 -14.93 -3.72 -14.06
C SER A 71 -14.19 -2.69 -13.21
N ASP A 72 -13.80 -1.56 -13.78
CA ASP A 72 -13.10 -0.48 -13.08
C ASP A 72 -13.81 -0.02 -11.81
N ALA A 73 -15.14 0.08 -11.87
CA ALA A 73 -15.95 0.48 -10.72
C ALA A 73 -15.87 -0.56 -9.59
N ARG A 74 -16.00 -1.86 -9.91
CA ARG A 74 -15.92 -2.95 -8.93
C ARG A 74 -14.50 -3.09 -8.37
N ARG A 75 -13.48 -2.96 -9.21
CA ARG A 75 -12.07 -2.99 -8.81
C ARG A 75 -11.73 -1.84 -7.87
N ARG A 76 -12.25 -0.62 -8.14
CA ARG A 76 -12.12 0.54 -7.26
C ARG A 76 -12.80 0.31 -5.91
N ALA A 77 -14.04 -0.18 -5.90
CA ALA A 77 -14.77 -0.47 -4.68
C ALA A 77 -14.04 -1.52 -3.80
N LEU A 78 -13.56 -2.61 -4.40
CA LEU A 78 -12.78 -3.64 -3.72
C LEU A 78 -11.49 -3.05 -3.13
N ARG A 79 -10.76 -2.25 -3.91
CA ARG A 79 -9.53 -1.60 -3.45
C ARG A 79 -9.77 -0.69 -2.25
N ILE A 80 -10.81 0.15 -2.28
CA ILE A 80 -11.15 1.04 -1.16
C ILE A 80 -11.47 0.22 0.10
N ALA A 81 -12.14 -0.92 -0.05
CA ALA A 81 -12.54 -1.76 1.07
C ALA A 81 -11.41 -2.65 1.62
N ARG A 82 -10.42 -3.02 0.80
CA ARG A 82 -9.43 -4.06 1.15
C ARG A 82 -8.00 -3.57 1.19
N VAL A 83 -7.68 -2.40 0.62
CA VAL A 83 -6.31 -1.91 0.48
C VAL A 83 -6.17 -0.52 1.09
N GLY A 84 -5.32 -0.41 2.12
CA GLY A 84 -4.85 0.86 2.64
C GLY A 84 -3.55 1.26 1.95
N PHE A 85 -3.43 2.53 1.52
CA PHE A 85 -2.23 3.02 0.85
C PHE A 85 -1.44 4.00 1.71
N VAL A 86 -0.13 3.75 1.81
CA VAL A 86 0.86 4.71 2.35
C VAL A 86 1.82 5.08 1.22
N PHE A 87 1.72 6.33 0.74
CA PHE A 87 2.54 6.85 -0.37
C PHE A 87 3.78 7.60 0.13
N GLN A 88 4.83 7.61 -0.65
CA GLN A 88 6.08 8.35 -0.39
C GLN A 88 5.83 9.85 -0.12
N ARG A 89 4.94 10.48 -0.86
CA ARG A 89 4.56 11.91 -0.71
C ARG A 89 3.28 12.10 0.11
N PHE A 90 2.92 11.17 0.98
CA PHE A 90 1.75 11.18 1.86
C PHE A 90 0.39 11.36 1.15
N ALA A 91 0.33 12.09 0.04
CA ALA A 91 -0.87 12.39 -0.75
C ALA A 91 -2.05 12.88 0.11
N LEU A 92 -1.78 13.80 1.03
CA LEU A 92 -2.81 14.44 1.84
C LEU A 92 -3.50 15.56 1.04
N LEU A 93 -4.77 15.77 1.34
CA LEU A 93 -5.57 16.86 0.77
C LEU A 93 -5.27 18.14 1.55
N ASP A 94 -4.57 19.11 0.95
CA ASP A 94 -4.06 20.31 1.59
C ASP A 94 -5.16 21.21 2.20
N ASN A 95 -6.34 21.21 1.58
CA ASN A 95 -7.48 22.01 2.01
C ASN A 95 -8.33 21.35 3.12
N CYS A 96 -8.01 20.10 3.49
CA CYS A 96 -8.75 19.34 4.50
C CYS A 96 -7.93 19.19 5.79
N PRO A 97 -8.56 19.27 6.97
CA PRO A 97 -7.92 18.93 8.24
C PRO A 97 -7.45 17.47 8.27
N ALA A 98 -6.54 17.13 9.19
CA ALA A 98 -6.03 15.77 9.37
C ALA A 98 -7.14 14.73 9.57
N LEU A 99 -8.15 15.03 10.39
CA LEU A 99 -9.31 14.16 10.58
C LEU A 99 -10.03 13.84 9.26
N GLU A 100 -10.27 14.85 8.43
CA GLU A 100 -10.94 14.66 7.15
C GLU A 100 -10.08 13.91 6.15
N ASN A 101 -8.76 14.10 6.19
CA ASN A 101 -7.81 13.29 5.43
C ASN A 101 -7.86 11.81 5.82
N ILE A 102 -7.93 11.50 7.12
CA ILE A 102 -8.07 10.13 7.60
C ILE A 102 -9.37 9.50 7.07
N LEU A 103 -10.47 10.25 7.05
CA LEU A 103 -11.80 9.77 6.66
C LEU A 103 -12.03 9.65 5.14
N VAL A 104 -11.07 10.07 4.30
CA VAL A 104 -11.21 10.03 2.83
C VAL A 104 -11.66 8.66 2.30
N PRO A 105 -11.10 7.49 2.70
CA PRO A 105 -11.55 6.20 2.20
C PRO A 105 -13.01 5.89 2.53
N GLN A 106 -13.47 6.26 3.71
CA GLN A 106 -14.86 6.04 4.16
C GLN A 106 -15.87 6.84 3.34
N ARG A 107 -15.50 8.03 2.84
CA ARG A 107 -16.36 8.86 2.00
C ARG A 107 -16.46 8.39 0.56
N HIS A 108 -15.45 7.67 0.06
CA HIS A 108 -15.36 7.24 -1.34
C HIS A 108 -15.70 5.74 -1.52
N GLY A 109 -16.00 5.02 -0.43
CA GLY A 109 -16.32 3.59 -0.45
C GLY A 109 -17.70 3.22 -1.03
N GLY A 110 -18.48 4.21 -1.52
CA GLY A 110 -19.76 3.96 -2.20
C GLY A 110 -20.98 3.73 -1.29
N GLY A 111 -20.79 3.84 0.03
CA GLY A 111 -21.85 3.74 1.04
C GLY A 111 -21.96 5.02 1.90
N ALA A 112 -22.99 5.08 2.76
CA ALA A 112 -23.04 6.06 3.83
C ALA A 112 -21.80 5.87 4.73
N MET A 113 -21.19 6.98 5.17
CA MET A 113 -20.08 6.92 6.11
C MET A 113 -20.55 6.18 7.38
N ASP A 114 -19.79 5.16 7.79
CA ASP A 114 -20.05 4.45 9.02
C ASP A 114 -20.13 5.42 10.21
N SER A 115 -21.18 5.30 11.04
CA SER A 115 -21.42 6.17 12.21
C SER A 115 -20.23 6.17 13.18
N GLY A 116 -19.48 5.06 13.29
CA GLY A 116 -18.28 4.91 14.14
C GLY A 116 -16.99 5.39 13.50
N ALA A 117 -16.99 5.76 12.21
CA ALA A 117 -15.75 6.11 11.49
C ALA A 117 -14.98 7.27 12.13
N ARG A 118 -15.67 8.28 12.68
CA ARG A 118 -15.01 9.42 13.35
C ARG A 118 -14.34 9.01 14.65
N ASP A 119 -14.95 8.12 15.42
CA ASP A 119 -14.38 7.65 16.69
C ASP A 119 -13.21 6.73 16.41
N ARG A 120 -13.32 5.82 15.43
CA ARG A 120 -12.20 5.00 14.94
C ARG A 120 -11.04 5.86 14.42
N ALA A 121 -11.32 6.97 13.73
CA ALA A 121 -10.27 7.90 13.29
C ALA A 121 -9.54 8.57 14.47
N ARG A 122 -10.27 8.93 15.56
CA ARG A 122 -9.66 9.46 16.78
C ARG A 122 -8.82 8.42 17.50
N GLU A 123 -9.30 7.18 17.61
CA GLU A 123 -8.56 6.06 18.20
C GLU A 123 -7.26 5.78 17.46
N LEU A 124 -7.30 5.72 16.12
CA LEU A 124 -6.11 5.57 15.27
C LEU A 124 -5.13 6.73 15.47
N ALA A 125 -5.63 7.96 15.51
CA ALA A 125 -4.81 9.15 15.74
C ALA A 125 -4.16 9.14 17.13
N LYS A 126 -4.89 8.73 18.16
CA LYS A 126 -4.38 8.57 19.52
C LYS A 126 -3.30 7.49 19.58
N ALA A 127 -3.55 6.32 19.02
CA ALA A 127 -2.58 5.22 18.93
C ALA A 127 -1.32 5.61 18.15
N SER A 128 -1.44 6.55 17.20
CA SER A 128 -0.33 7.09 16.42
C SER A 128 0.30 8.33 17.04
N GLY A 129 -0.17 8.82 18.20
CA GLY A 129 0.38 9.98 18.89
C GLY A 129 0.10 11.33 18.22
N ILE A 130 -0.94 11.44 17.39
CA ILE A 130 -1.30 12.64 16.61
C ILE A 130 -2.72 13.17 16.88
N GLU A 131 -3.37 12.74 17.93
CA GLU A 131 -4.73 13.18 18.28
C GLU A 131 -4.85 14.72 18.33
N HIS A 132 -3.85 15.39 18.89
CA HIS A 132 -3.77 16.85 19.03
C HIS A 132 -3.68 17.59 17.68
N THR A 133 -3.48 16.88 16.57
CA THR A 133 -3.32 17.46 15.23
C THR A 133 -4.59 17.38 14.38
N LEU A 134 -5.62 16.67 14.82
CA LEU A 134 -6.79 16.31 13.99
C LEU A 134 -7.51 17.50 13.36
N ALA A 135 -7.50 18.67 14.01
CA ALA A 135 -8.08 19.92 13.48
C ALA A 135 -7.15 20.70 12.55
N ARG A 136 -5.87 20.32 12.45
CA ARG A 136 -4.87 21.04 11.66
C ARG A 136 -4.87 20.59 10.21
N ARG A 137 -4.56 21.51 9.29
CA ARG A 137 -4.34 21.19 7.87
C ARG A 137 -2.91 20.67 7.65
N PRO A 138 -2.62 19.97 6.55
CA PRO A 138 -1.30 19.39 6.25
C PRO A 138 -0.15 20.40 6.33
N ASN A 139 -0.35 21.63 5.86
CA ASN A 139 0.65 22.71 5.92
C ASN A 139 1.00 23.20 7.35
N ARG A 140 0.26 22.75 8.35
CA ARG A 140 0.49 23.03 9.78
C ARG A 140 0.97 21.81 10.55
N LEU A 141 1.31 20.75 9.84
CA LEU A 141 1.82 19.50 10.37
C LEU A 141 3.30 19.33 10.02
N SER A 142 4.08 18.82 10.97
CA SER A 142 5.43 18.33 10.67
C SER A 142 5.35 17.14 9.69
N GLN A 143 6.43 16.86 9.00
CA GLN A 143 6.51 15.73 8.07
C GLN A 143 6.14 14.39 8.73
N GLY A 144 6.61 14.17 9.98
CA GLY A 144 6.27 12.97 10.74
C GLY A 144 4.78 12.90 11.12
N GLU A 145 4.14 14.03 11.45
CA GLU A 145 2.69 14.08 11.70
C GLU A 145 1.90 13.79 10.42
N GLN A 146 2.31 14.38 9.28
CA GLN A 146 1.68 14.11 7.97
C GLN A 146 1.75 12.63 7.62
N GLN A 147 2.88 11.98 7.85
CA GLN A 147 3.06 10.57 7.61
C GLN A 147 2.16 9.71 8.50
N ARG A 148 2.06 10.03 9.80
CA ARG A 148 1.15 9.35 10.73
C ARG A 148 -0.31 9.54 10.33
N VAL A 149 -0.70 10.70 9.83
CA VAL A 149 -2.04 10.94 9.24
C VAL A 149 -2.27 10.02 8.03
N ALA A 150 -1.28 9.87 7.14
CA ALA A 150 -1.37 8.97 5.98
C ALA A 150 -1.50 7.49 6.40
N ILE A 151 -0.81 7.07 7.47
CA ILE A 151 -0.94 5.73 8.04
C ILE A 151 -2.35 5.52 8.62
N CYS A 152 -2.86 6.46 9.42
CA CYS A 152 -4.22 6.39 9.94
C CYS A 152 -5.27 6.32 8.82
N ARG A 153 -5.09 7.10 7.74
CA ARG A 153 -5.94 7.04 6.54
C ARG A 153 -5.90 5.68 5.88
N ALA A 154 -4.74 5.04 5.81
CA ALA A 154 -4.63 3.72 5.23
C ALA A 154 -5.41 2.66 6.04
N LEU A 155 -5.52 2.84 7.34
CA LEU A 155 -6.13 1.89 8.27
C LEU A 155 -7.62 2.09 8.52
N ILE A 156 -8.18 3.28 8.21
CA ILE A 156 -9.55 3.65 8.60
C ILE A 156 -10.64 2.72 8.01
N ALA A 157 -10.38 2.11 6.86
CA ALA A 157 -11.30 1.18 6.21
C ALA A 157 -11.09 -0.29 6.67
N GLU A 158 -10.26 -0.53 7.69
CA GLU A 158 -9.92 -1.87 8.20
C GLU A 158 -9.46 -2.81 7.06
N PRO A 159 -8.43 -2.40 6.29
CA PRO A 159 -8.00 -3.14 5.11
C PRO A 159 -7.38 -4.49 5.49
N THR A 160 -7.41 -5.44 4.56
CA THR A 160 -6.68 -6.71 4.68
C THR A 160 -5.23 -6.59 4.19
N LEU A 161 -4.94 -5.58 3.34
CA LEU A 161 -3.62 -5.28 2.78
C LEU A 161 -3.26 -3.81 3.00
N ILE A 162 -2.07 -3.54 3.53
CA ILE A 162 -1.48 -2.20 3.57
C ILE A 162 -0.36 -2.17 2.53
N ALA A 163 -0.57 -1.39 1.46
CA ALA A 163 0.37 -1.21 0.38
C ALA A 163 1.19 0.07 0.61
N CYS A 164 2.50 -0.07 0.76
CA CYS A 164 3.43 1.00 1.03
C CYS A 164 4.37 1.20 -0.16
N ASP A 165 4.35 2.39 -0.78
CA ASP A 165 5.23 2.75 -1.89
C ASP A 165 6.31 3.70 -1.37
N GLU A 166 7.50 3.18 -1.08
CA GLU A 166 8.66 3.90 -0.52
C GLU A 166 8.30 4.84 0.65
N PRO A 167 7.60 4.38 1.69
CA PRO A 167 7.03 5.24 2.73
C PRO A 167 8.10 5.96 3.56
N THR A 168 9.36 5.55 3.47
CA THR A 168 10.49 6.09 4.23
C THR A 168 11.56 6.75 3.37
N GLY A 169 11.37 6.83 2.04
CA GLY A 169 12.38 7.26 1.08
C GLY A 169 12.91 8.71 1.23
N ASN A 170 12.30 9.54 2.09
CA ASN A 170 12.71 10.91 2.35
C ASN A 170 13.05 11.17 3.83
N LEU A 171 13.28 10.10 4.61
CA LEU A 171 13.52 10.19 6.04
C LEU A 171 14.97 9.82 6.40
N ASP A 172 15.44 10.33 7.53
CA ASP A 172 16.68 9.86 8.13
C ASP A 172 16.51 8.42 8.68
N PRO A 173 17.62 7.64 8.84
CA PRO A 173 17.55 6.23 9.24
C PRO A 173 16.78 5.97 10.55
N ARG A 174 16.88 6.87 11.54
CA ARG A 174 16.19 6.70 12.84
C ARG A 174 14.69 6.87 12.68
N ARG A 175 14.26 7.82 11.85
CA ARG A 175 12.84 8.02 11.54
C ARG A 175 12.29 6.91 10.67
N THR A 176 13.08 6.40 9.73
CA THR A 176 12.75 5.24 8.90
C THR A 176 12.32 4.05 9.75
N ASP A 177 13.15 3.65 10.73
CA ASP A 177 12.82 2.51 11.61
C ASP A 177 11.57 2.76 12.47
N SER A 178 11.43 3.96 13.04
CA SER A 178 10.24 4.33 13.82
C SER A 178 8.95 4.28 13.01
N ILE A 179 8.97 4.72 11.76
CA ILE A 179 7.79 4.70 10.89
C ILE A 179 7.47 3.29 10.42
N LEU A 180 8.47 2.49 10.05
CA LEU A 180 8.25 1.10 9.69
C LEU A 180 7.68 0.32 10.88
N SER A 181 8.22 0.50 12.09
CA SER A 181 7.70 -0.11 13.31
C SER A 181 6.24 0.27 13.53
N LEU A 182 5.88 1.55 13.39
CA LEU A 182 4.50 2.01 13.51
C LEU A 182 3.58 1.32 12.47
N ILE A 183 4.00 1.23 11.20
CA ILE A 183 3.20 0.58 10.14
C ILE A 183 2.97 -0.89 10.49
N LEU A 184 4.02 -1.64 10.87
CA LEU A 184 3.93 -3.06 11.20
C LEU A 184 3.06 -3.30 12.44
N GLU A 185 3.26 -2.53 13.52
CA GLU A 185 2.44 -2.63 14.74
C GLU A 185 0.96 -2.35 14.47
N GLN A 186 0.66 -1.31 13.70
CA GLN A 186 -0.74 -0.98 13.37
C GLN A 186 -1.35 -2.02 12.43
N ALA A 187 -0.56 -2.58 11.49
CA ALA A 187 -1.00 -3.67 10.63
C ALA A 187 -1.34 -4.92 11.45
N GLU A 188 -0.48 -5.29 12.40
CA GLU A 188 -0.70 -6.45 13.27
C GLU A 188 -1.96 -6.30 14.10
N ARG A 189 -2.17 -5.12 14.72
CA ARG A 189 -3.39 -4.81 15.48
C ARG A 189 -4.65 -4.89 14.63
N ALA A 190 -4.57 -4.45 13.37
CA ALA A 190 -5.69 -4.51 12.41
C ALA A 190 -5.85 -5.90 11.74
N GLY A 191 -4.94 -6.84 11.98
CA GLY A 191 -4.91 -8.13 11.28
C GLY A 191 -4.61 -8.02 9.80
N ALA A 192 -3.99 -6.92 9.36
CA ALA A 192 -3.65 -6.63 7.97
C ALA A 192 -2.25 -7.17 7.61
N THR A 193 -2.04 -7.42 6.33
CA THR A 193 -0.74 -7.79 5.76
C THR A 193 -0.07 -6.55 5.16
N VAL A 194 1.23 -6.37 5.36
CA VAL A 194 1.99 -5.26 4.75
C VAL A 194 2.70 -5.75 3.49
N LEU A 195 2.53 -4.98 2.41
CA LEU A 195 3.31 -5.09 1.18
C LEU A 195 4.09 -3.79 0.99
N LEU A 196 5.40 -3.85 1.23
CA LEU A 196 6.30 -2.71 1.14
C LEU A 196 7.08 -2.75 -0.16
N VAL A 197 7.09 -1.65 -0.90
CA VAL A 197 8.07 -1.39 -1.96
C VAL A 197 9.16 -0.49 -1.40
N THR A 198 10.42 -0.90 -1.54
CA THR A 198 11.57 -0.12 -1.08
C THR A 198 12.81 -0.39 -1.94
N HIS A 199 13.76 0.52 -1.91
CA HIS A 199 15.13 0.32 -2.39
C HIS A 199 16.12 0.17 -1.22
N ASP A 200 15.63 0.30 0.04
CA ASP A 200 16.45 0.20 1.25
C ASP A 200 16.52 -1.26 1.72
N HIS A 201 17.66 -1.90 1.48
CA HIS A 201 17.91 -3.27 1.89
C HIS A 201 18.02 -3.45 3.41
N ALA A 202 18.30 -2.38 4.17
CA ALA A 202 18.39 -2.45 5.63
C ALA A 202 17.03 -2.80 6.29
N LEU A 203 15.92 -2.57 5.59
CA LEU A 203 14.57 -2.86 6.08
C LEU A 203 14.16 -4.33 5.88
N LEU A 204 14.81 -5.06 4.98
CA LEU A 204 14.40 -6.41 4.56
C LEU A 204 14.36 -7.43 5.71
N PRO A 205 15.24 -7.40 6.73
CA PRO A 205 15.15 -8.34 7.85
C PRO A 205 13.85 -8.24 8.67
N ARG A 206 13.04 -7.19 8.45
CA ARG A 206 11.73 -6.98 9.10
C ARG A 206 10.58 -7.68 8.37
N PHE A 207 10.84 -8.37 7.25
CA PHE A 207 9.84 -9.00 6.39
C PHE A 207 10.11 -10.49 6.26
N GLU A 208 9.05 -11.29 6.34
CA GLU A 208 9.12 -12.75 6.22
C GLU A 208 9.31 -13.21 4.78
N GLN A 209 8.98 -12.35 3.82
CA GLN A 209 9.12 -12.60 2.39
C GLN A 209 9.70 -11.40 1.67
N VAL A 210 10.62 -11.67 0.73
CA VAL A 210 11.21 -10.64 -0.12
C VAL A 210 11.12 -11.07 -1.58
N LEU A 211 10.59 -10.19 -2.43
CA LEU A 211 10.68 -10.29 -3.89
C LEU A 211 11.73 -9.31 -4.39
N ASP A 212 12.83 -9.83 -4.93
CA ASP A 212 13.85 -9.00 -5.57
C ASP A 212 13.58 -8.93 -7.08
N MET A 213 13.15 -7.75 -7.54
CA MET A 213 12.90 -7.47 -8.97
C MET A 213 14.18 -7.16 -9.76
N GLY A 214 15.32 -7.03 -9.10
CA GLY A 214 16.64 -6.86 -9.74
C GLY A 214 17.35 -8.20 -9.97
N ALA A 215 16.92 -9.28 -9.31
CA ALA A 215 17.48 -10.60 -9.53
C ALA A 215 17.10 -11.13 -10.92
N PRO A 216 18.02 -11.80 -11.63
CA PRO A 216 17.68 -12.49 -12.86
C PRO A 216 16.58 -13.52 -12.58
N ALA A 217 15.61 -13.66 -13.52
CA ALA A 217 14.59 -14.67 -13.39
C ALA A 217 15.24 -16.06 -13.21
N PRO A 218 14.72 -16.92 -12.31
CA PRO A 218 15.27 -18.25 -12.16
C PRO A 218 15.27 -18.95 -13.52
N GLU A 219 16.45 -19.44 -13.94
CA GLU A 219 16.62 -20.21 -15.16
C GLU A 219 15.72 -21.46 -15.07
N GLY A 220 14.74 -21.57 -15.95
CA GLY A 220 13.94 -22.80 -16.04
C GLY A 220 12.47 -22.65 -16.45
N VAL A 221 11.96 -21.45 -16.71
CA VAL A 221 10.63 -21.27 -17.31
C VAL A 221 10.81 -20.70 -18.70
N ALA A 222 10.88 -21.60 -19.69
CA ALA A 222 10.83 -21.22 -21.11
C ALA A 222 9.52 -20.47 -21.43
N PRO A 223 9.53 -19.63 -22.47
CA PRO A 223 8.45 -18.72 -22.84
C PRO A 223 7.13 -19.42 -23.21
#